data_cf2b52ab40e1cdc552f847f955547b04
#
_entry.id   cf2b52ab40e1cdc552f847f955547b04
#
_cell.length_a   1.000
_cell.length_b   1.000
_cell.length_c   1.000
_cell.angle_alpha   90.00
_cell.angle_beta   90.00
_cell.angle_gamma   90.00
#
_symmetry.space_group_name_H-M   'P 1'
#
loop_
_entity.id
_entity.type
_entity.pdbx_description
1 polymer ?
#
loop_
_entity_poly.entity_id
_entity_poly.type
_entity_poly.pdbx_seq_one_letter_code
_entity_poly.pdbx_strand_id
1 'polypeptide(L)'
;MTTTTSQAMAASQATTNPRAEASKPTATPLSPRARIARLILIYHFILIGISCVYYLLRGFDFEEFTSLMGVLAPITALYGGAVFRYIGRSITEPNLNGRENMPINGMVKWLVNGHFVTVMLLISLKALAPNVLNFQDMTMFLTLVESALGVYMGNIILALFEIKKEA
;
A
#
# COMPACT_ATOMS: atom_id res chain seq x y z
N MET A 1 37.98 65.60 -40.23
CA MET A 1 37.73 66.47 -39.11
C MET A 1 36.82 65.81 -38.13
N THR A 2 37.22 65.88 -36.92
CA THR A 2 36.53 65.58 -35.62
C THR A 2 36.48 64.14 -35.16
N THR A 3 37.47 63.86 -34.39
CA THR A 3 37.60 62.90 -33.27
C THR A 3 36.45 62.97 -32.29
N THR A 4 36.00 61.81 -31.79
CA THR A 4 35.49 61.79 -30.44
C THR A 4 35.75 60.44 -29.78
N THR A 5 36.58 60.46 -28.84
CA THR A 5 36.95 59.46 -27.83
C THR A 5 35.74 59.17 -26.96
N SER A 6 35.42 57.94 -26.71
CA SER A 6 34.55 57.57 -25.62
C SER A 6 35.11 56.37 -24.84
N GLN A 7 35.29 56.69 -23.59
CA GLN A 7 35.96 55.88 -22.57
C GLN A 7 35.26 54.57 -22.26
N ALA A 8 36.08 53.58 -22.08
CA ALA A 8 35.77 52.32 -21.46
C ALA A 8 35.39 52.52 -19.99
N MET A 9 34.22 52.10 -19.59
CA MET A 9 33.85 51.97 -18.20
C MET A 9 33.68 50.47 -17.89
N ALA A 10 34.75 49.95 -17.35
CA ALA A 10 34.81 48.58 -16.83
C ALA A 10 33.94 48.50 -15.58
N ALA A 11 32.73 47.97 -15.71
CA ALA A 11 31.92 47.58 -14.57
C ALA A 11 32.32 46.17 -14.16
N SER A 12 33.06 46.11 -13.06
CA SER A 12 33.36 44.85 -12.32
C SER A 12 32.03 44.24 -11.82
N GLN A 13 31.54 43.25 -12.52
CA GLN A 13 30.46 42.39 -12.01
C GLN A 13 31.07 41.40 -11.02
N ALA A 14 30.87 41.72 -9.73
CA ALA A 14 31.10 40.78 -8.65
C ALA A 14 30.18 39.57 -8.83
N THR A 15 30.78 38.47 -9.22
CA THR A 15 30.14 37.16 -9.29
C THR A 15 29.81 36.66 -7.88
N THR A 16 28.68 37.06 -7.37
CA THR A 16 28.09 36.44 -6.17
C THR A 16 27.68 35.02 -6.56
N ASN A 17 28.54 34.12 -6.18
CA ASN A 17 28.30 32.68 -6.27
C ASN A 17 27.08 32.35 -5.35
N PRO A 18 25.88 32.02 -5.87
CA PRO A 18 24.81 31.58 -5.03
C PRO A 18 25.22 30.20 -4.50
N ARG A 19 25.67 30.22 -3.24
CA ARG A 19 25.94 29.06 -2.40
C ARG A 19 24.81 28.08 -2.67
N ALA A 20 25.15 26.96 -3.29
CA ALA A 20 24.23 25.83 -3.53
C ALA A 20 23.65 25.44 -2.18
N GLU A 21 22.46 25.95 -1.89
CA GLU A 21 21.62 25.40 -0.83
C GLU A 21 21.41 23.95 -1.20
N ALA A 22 22.10 23.09 -0.45
CA ALA A 22 21.88 21.66 -0.52
C ALA A 22 20.39 21.42 -0.23
N SER A 23 19.60 21.29 -1.28
CA SER A 23 18.18 20.97 -1.20
C SER A 23 18.07 19.67 -0.42
N LYS A 24 17.61 19.78 0.84
CA LYS A 24 17.21 18.62 1.63
C LYS A 24 16.38 17.71 0.72
N PRO A 25 16.70 16.41 0.65
CA PRO A 25 15.88 15.48 -0.10
C PRO A 25 14.46 15.50 0.50
N THR A 26 13.59 16.24 -0.13
CA THR A 26 12.17 16.28 0.21
C THR A 26 11.65 14.89 -0.13
N ALA A 27 11.37 14.09 0.90
CA ALA A 27 10.80 12.76 0.73
C ALA A 27 9.54 12.90 -0.13
N THR A 28 9.59 12.40 -1.35
CA THR A 28 8.48 12.45 -2.30
C THR A 28 7.28 11.76 -1.65
N PRO A 29 6.13 12.43 -1.52
CA PRO A 29 4.96 11.83 -0.89
C PRO A 29 4.55 10.59 -1.68
N LEU A 30 4.43 9.45 -0.97
CA LEU A 30 3.99 8.18 -1.54
C LEU A 30 2.70 8.37 -2.33
N SER A 31 2.63 7.81 -3.55
CA SER A 31 1.42 7.86 -4.37
C SER A 31 0.23 7.31 -3.58
N PRO A 32 -0.99 7.80 -3.82
CA PRO A 32 -2.19 7.31 -3.13
C PRO A 32 -2.37 5.80 -3.26
N ARG A 33 -1.95 5.22 -4.38
CA ARG A 33 -1.99 3.77 -4.65
C ARG A 33 -1.01 3.00 -3.76
N ALA A 34 0.22 3.50 -3.62
CA ALA A 34 1.21 2.92 -2.72
C ALA A 34 0.73 2.92 -1.26
N ARG A 35 0.00 3.96 -0.86
CA ARG A 35 -0.59 4.03 0.50
C ARG A 35 -1.61 2.92 0.74
N ILE A 36 -2.51 2.65 -0.22
CA ILE A 36 -3.50 1.58 -0.08
C ILE A 36 -2.83 0.21 -0.11
N ALA A 37 -1.90 -0.03 -1.04
CA ALA A 37 -1.17 -1.28 -1.10
C ALA A 37 -0.43 -1.57 0.22
N ARG A 38 0.25 -0.56 0.78
CA ARG A 38 0.90 -0.65 2.10
C ARG A 38 -0.11 -0.92 3.22
N LEU A 39 -1.26 -0.25 3.20
CA LEU A 39 -2.31 -0.43 4.21
C LEU A 39 -2.81 -1.88 4.23
N ILE A 40 -3.12 -2.44 3.04
CA ILE A 40 -3.57 -3.83 2.90
C ILE A 40 -2.54 -4.79 3.48
N LEU A 41 -1.27 -4.62 3.14
CA LEU A 41 -0.20 -5.46 3.64
C LEU A 41 -0.04 -5.38 5.17
N ILE A 42 -0.08 -4.17 5.72
CA ILE A 42 -0.01 -3.96 7.17
C ILE A 42 -1.18 -4.65 7.87
N TYR A 43 -2.39 -4.52 7.34
CA TYR A 43 -3.57 -5.16 7.92
C TYR A 43 -3.46 -6.69 7.93
N HIS A 44 -2.97 -7.31 6.85
CA HIS A 44 -2.75 -8.76 6.84
C HIS A 44 -1.73 -9.20 7.88
N PHE A 45 -0.62 -8.48 8.05
CA PHE A 45 0.33 -8.77 9.12
C PHE A 45 -0.29 -8.61 10.52
N ILE A 46 -1.14 -7.61 10.71
CA ILE A 46 -1.87 -7.41 11.96
C ILE A 46 -2.82 -8.59 12.21
N LEU A 47 -3.58 -9.05 11.21
CA LEU A 47 -4.47 -10.20 11.34
C LEU A 47 -3.72 -11.48 11.70
N ILE A 48 -2.59 -11.76 11.04
CA ILE A 48 -1.74 -12.90 11.38
C ILE A 48 -1.22 -12.76 12.82
N GLY A 49 -0.71 -11.58 13.20
CA GLY A 49 -0.20 -11.33 14.54
C GLY A 49 -1.26 -11.53 15.62
N ILE A 50 -2.46 -11.02 15.42
CA ILE A 50 -3.59 -11.18 16.34
C ILE A 50 -4.03 -12.66 16.42
N SER A 51 -4.07 -13.36 15.27
CA SER A 51 -4.39 -14.78 15.25
C SER A 51 -3.37 -15.60 16.05
N CYS A 52 -2.07 -15.26 15.96
CA CYS A 52 -1.03 -15.85 16.80
C CYS A 52 -1.26 -15.56 18.29
N VAL A 53 -1.63 -14.32 18.64
CA VAL A 53 -1.94 -13.97 20.05
C VAL A 53 -3.13 -14.77 20.55
N TYR A 54 -4.22 -14.88 19.77
CA TYR A 54 -5.37 -15.69 20.17
C TYR A 54 -5.04 -17.18 20.31
N TYR A 55 -4.17 -17.72 19.44
CA TYR A 55 -3.68 -19.08 19.60
C TYR A 55 -2.94 -19.26 20.94
N LEU A 56 -2.04 -18.34 21.30
CA LEU A 56 -1.33 -18.36 22.57
C LEU A 56 -2.26 -18.24 23.77
N LEU A 57 -3.36 -17.51 23.64
CA LEU A 57 -4.39 -17.34 24.66
C LEU A 57 -5.40 -18.50 24.68
N ARG A 58 -5.17 -19.56 23.90
CA ARG A 58 -6.05 -20.73 23.75
C ARG A 58 -7.45 -20.41 23.19
N GLY A 59 -7.58 -19.35 22.44
CA GLY A 59 -8.79 -19.04 21.67
C GLY A 59 -8.97 -19.91 20.43
N PHE A 60 -7.89 -20.55 19.97
CA PHE A 60 -7.85 -21.55 18.89
C PHE A 60 -7.07 -22.77 19.37
N ASP A 61 -7.47 -23.97 18.94
CA ASP A 61 -6.62 -25.13 19.01
C ASP A 61 -5.62 -25.18 17.84
N PHE A 62 -4.73 -26.18 17.84
CA PHE A 62 -3.67 -26.28 16.82
C PHE A 62 -4.23 -26.50 15.40
N GLU A 63 -5.28 -27.31 15.25
CA GLU A 63 -5.88 -27.59 13.95
C GLU A 63 -6.63 -26.39 13.41
N GLU A 64 -7.39 -25.71 14.27
CA GLU A 64 -8.09 -24.47 13.93
C GLU A 64 -7.10 -23.37 13.51
N PHE A 65 -6.02 -23.19 14.27
CA PHE A 65 -4.99 -22.21 13.97
C PHE A 65 -4.29 -22.51 12.64
N THR A 66 -3.91 -23.77 12.41
CA THR A 66 -3.25 -24.20 11.17
C THR A 66 -4.17 -23.99 9.97
N SER A 67 -5.44 -24.33 10.09
CA SER A 67 -6.45 -24.09 9.04
C SER A 67 -6.65 -22.61 8.76
N LEU A 68 -6.72 -21.77 9.80
CA LEU A 68 -6.81 -20.31 9.65
C LEU A 68 -5.58 -19.76 8.94
N MET A 69 -4.38 -20.18 9.31
CA MET A 69 -3.14 -19.78 8.64
C MET A 69 -3.10 -20.27 7.19
N GLY A 70 -3.64 -21.46 6.90
CA GLY A 70 -3.79 -22.00 5.56
C GLY A 70 -4.61 -21.10 4.62
N VAL A 71 -5.52 -20.31 5.16
CA VAL A 71 -6.29 -19.29 4.41
C VAL A 71 -5.55 -17.94 4.37
N LEU A 72 -5.13 -17.43 5.52
CA LEU A 72 -4.56 -16.07 5.62
C LEU A 72 -3.19 -15.94 4.97
N ALA A 73 -2.31 -16.94 5.11
CA ALA A 73 -0.93 -16.84 4.63
C ALA A 73 -0.82 -16.77 3.09
N PRO A 74 -1.51 -17.60 2.30
CA PRO A 74 -1.49 -17.50 0.83
C PRO A 74 -2.01 -16.16 0.32
N ILE A 75 -3.08 -15.63 0.93
CA ILE A 75 -3.67 -14.34 0.58
C ILE A 75 -2.70 -13.21 0.90
N THR A 76 -2.07 -13.25 2.07
CA THR A 76 -1.03 -12.28 2.45
C THR A 76 0.16 -12.32 1.50
N ALA A 77 0.61 -13.51 1.09
CA ALA A 77 1.70 -13.68 0.14
C ALA A 77 1.35 -13.11 -1.25
N LEU A 78 0.11 -13.29 -1.70
CA LEU A 78 -0.37 -12.77 -2.97
C LEU A 78 -0.38 -11.24 -2.97
N TYR A 79 -0.94 -10.61 -1.94
CA TYR A 79 -0.95 -9.16 -1.80
C TYR A 79 0.46 -8.59 -1.59
N GLY A 80 1.29 -9.27 -0.79
CA GLY A 80 2.69 -8.92 -0.61
C GLY A 80 3.44 -8.92 -1.94
N GLY A 81 3.29 -9.95 -2.74
CA GLY A 81 3.90 -10.05 -4.08
C GLY A 81 3.47 -8.92 -5.02
N ALA A 82 2.19 -8.53 -5.00
CA ALA A 82 1.70 -7.40 -5.78
C ALA A 82 2.34 -6.07 -5.32
N VAL A 83 2.40 -5.83 -4.01
CA VAL A 83 3.02 -4.63 -3.42
C VAL A 83 4.51 -4.56 -3.73
N PHE A 84 5.24 -5.66 -3.61
CA PHE A 84 6.67 -5.71 -3.94
C PHE A 84 6.95 -5.43 -5.41
N ARG A 85 6.14 -5.98 -6.33
CA ARG A 85 6.24 -5.66 -7.77
C ARG A 85 6.00 -4.18 -8.04
N TYR A 86 5.01 -3.59 -7.36
CA TYR A 86 4.73 -2.15 -7.48
C TYR A 86 5.90 -1.30 -7.01
N ILE A 87 6.46 -1.59 -5.83
CA ILE A 87 7.61 -0.87 -5.27
C ILE A 87 8.83 -1.05 -6.19
N GLY A 88 9.10 -2.26 -6.66
CA GLY A 88 10.21 -2.52 -7.57
C GLY A 88 10.13 -1.69 -8.85
N ARG A 89 8.95 -1.57 -9.47
CA ARG A 89 8.75 -0.73 -10.65
C ARG A 89 8.90 0.76 -10.37
N SER A 90 8.39 1.25 -9.24
CA SER A 90 8.49 2.67 -8.90
C SER A 90 9.94 3.13 -8.66
N ILE A 91 10.83 2.21 -8.30
CA ILE A 91 12.27 2.46 -8.17
C ILE A 91 12.95 2.49 -9.55
N THR A 92 12.54 1.60 -10.46
CA THR A 92 13.19 1.43 -11.76
C THR A 92 12.71 2.48 -12.79
N GLU A 93 11.47 2.97 -12.66
CA GLU A 93 10.85 3.90 -13.59
C GLU A 93 10.27 5.13 -12.85
N PRO A 94 11.09 6.08 -12.42
CA PRO A 94 10.65 7.24 -11.64
C PRO A 94 9.67 8.17 -12.38
N ASN A 95 9.63 8.11 -13.72
CA ASN A 95 8.72 8.93 -14.54
C ASN A 95 7.24 8.50 -14.49
N LEU A 96 6.93 7.31 -13.97
CA LEU A 96 5.55 6.87 -13.82
C LEU A 96 4.78 7.64 -12.73
N ASN A 97 5.48 8.27 -11.80
CA ASN A 97 4.88 8.99 -10.68
C ASN A 97 4.08 10.25 -11.10
N GLY A 98 4.31 10.79 -12.30
CA GLY A 98 3.60 11.98 -12.81
C GLY A 98 2.20 11.69 -13.36
N ARG A 99 1.91 10.45 -13.76
CA ARG A 99 0.62 10.05 -14.36
C ARG A 99 -0.41 9.51 -13.37
N GLU A 100 -0.02 9.34 -12.12
CA GLU A 100 -0.80 8.60 -11.12
C GLU A 100 -1.77 9.45 -10.28
N ASN A 101 -2.09 10.67 -10.68
CA ASN A 101 -3.00 11.55 -9.94
C ASN A 101 -4.50 11.21 -10.09
N MET A 102 -4.86 9.96 -10.40
CA MET A 102 -6.26 9.56 -10.26
C MET A 102 -6.66 9.58 -8.78
N PRO A 103 -7.65 10.40 -8.42
CA PRO A 103 -8.14 10.43 -7.04
C PRO A 103 -8.68 9.04 -6.70
N ILE A 104 -8.02 8.36 -5.75
CA ILE A 104 -8.56 7.11 -5.22
C ILE A 104 -9.86 7.46 -4.52
N ASN A 105 -10.92 6.92 -5.06
CA ASN A 105 -12.27 7.13 -4.55
C ASN A 105 -12.31 6.73 -3.06
N GLY A 106 -12.88 7.58 -2.20
CA GLY A 106 -13.04 7.27 -0.77
C GLY A 106 -13.69 5.92 -0.51
N MET A 107 -14.52 5.45 -1.46
CA MET A 107 -15.16 4.15 -1.47
C MET A 107 -14.17 2.98 -1.38
N VAL A 108 -13.01 3.05 -2.07
CA VAL A 108 -11.98 1.99 -2.02
C VAL A 108 -11.41 1.86 -0.61
N LYS A 109 -11.11 2.99 0.04
CA LYS A 109 -10.61 2.99 1.42
C LYS A 109 -11.65 2.41 2.38
N TRP A 110 -12.92 2.78 2.18
CA TRP A 110 -14.02 2.30 3.01
C TRP A 110 -14.21 0.79 2.86
N LEU A 111 -14.15 0.28 1.63
CA LEU A 111 -14.25 -1.15 1.36
C LEU A 111 -13.09 -1.93 1.99
N VAL A 112 -11.86 -1.47 1.84
CA VAL A 112 -10.67 -2.11 2.44
C VAL A 112 -10.78 -2.13 3.96
N ASN A 113 -11.12 -0.99 4.58
CA ASN A 113 -11.28 -0.94 6.03
C ASN A 113 -12.44 -1.82 6.52
N GLY A 114 -13.59 -1.78 5.84
CA GLY A 114 -14.74 -2.61 6.17
C GLY A 114 -14.43 -4.10 6.11
N HIS A 115 -13.72 -4.53 5.06
CA HIS A 115 -13.25 -5.91 4.93
C HIS A 115 -12.39 -6.33 6.15
N PHE A 116 -11.35 -5.57 6.48
CA PHE A 116 -10.47 -5.91 7.60
C PHE A 116 -11.17 -5.89 8.94
N VAL A 117 -12.09 -4.94 9.16
CA VAL A 117 -12.92 -4.92 10.38
C VAL A 117 -13.78 -6.17 10.45
N THR A 118 -14.37 -6.62 9.34
CA THR A 118 -15.18 -7.83 9.28
C THR A 118 -14.35 -9.08 9.59
N VAL A 119 -13.19 -9.25 8.95
CA VAL A 119 -12.29 -10.38 9.20
C VAL A 119 -11.80 -10.38 10.65
N MET A 120 -11.40 -9.23 11.16
CA MET A 120 -10.99 -9.06 12.55
C MET A 120 -12.10 -9.44 13.53
N LEU A 121 -13.33 -9.02 13.24
CA LEU A 121 -14.51 -9.34 14.05
C LEU A 121 -14.76 -10.86 14.06
N LEU A 122 -14.73 -11.53 12.90
CA LEU A 122 -14.95 -12.97 12.79
C LEU A 122 -13.90 -13.75 13.61
N ILE A 123 -12.63 -13.44 13.46
CA ILE A 123 -11.52 -14.08 14.18
C ILE A 123 -11.68 -13.84 15.70
N SER A 124 -11.96 -12.59 16.09
CA SER A 124 -12.11 -12.24 17.51
C SER A 124 -13.35 -12.88 18.14
N LEU A 125 -14.47 -12.92 17.39
CA LEU A 125 -15.71 -13.51 17.87
C LEU A 125 -15.53 -15.02 18.14
N LYS A 126 -14.86 -15.75 17.21
CA LYS A 126 -14.55 -17.17 17.43
C LYS A 126 -13.61 -17.37 18.62
N ALA A 127 -12.57 -16.55 18.74
CA ALA A 127 -11.56 -16.70 19.78
C ALA A 127 -12.10 -16.40 21.20
N LEU A 128 -12.99 -15.39 21.31
CA LEU A 128 -13.49 -14.90 22.59
C LEU A 128 -14.86 -15.44 22.97
N ALA A 129 -15.67 -15.83 21.98
CA ALA A 129 -17.03 -16.31 22.19
C ALA A 129 -17.34 -17.54 21.30
N PRO A 130 -16.66 -18.67 21.52
CA PRO A 130 -16.79 -19.88 20.69
C PRO A 130 -18.21 -20.46 20.68
N ASN A 131 -19.04 -20.12 21.68
CA ASN A 131 -20.44 -20.52 21.73
C ASN A 131 -21.34 -19.73 20.75
N VAL A 132 -20.86 -18.57 20.28
CA VAL A 132 -21.61 -17.71 19.33
C VAL A 132 -21.23 -18.03 17.89
N LEU A 133 -19.96 -18.31 17.65
CA LEU A 133 -19.42 -18.63 16.33
C LEU A 133 -18.48 -19.81 16.45
N ASN A 134 -18.85 -20.95 15.86
CA ASN A 134 -17.96 -22.10 15.78
C ASN A 134 -16.89 -21.90 14.69
N PHE A 135 -15.86 -22.72 14.68
CA PHE A 135 -14.75 -22.59 13.74
C PHE A 135 -15.16 -22.82 12.30
N GLN A 136 -16.06 -23.77 12.04
CA GLN A 136 -16.51 -24.10 10.70
C GLN A 136 -17.30 -22.93 10.07
N ASP A 137 -18.20 -22.33 10.84
CA ASP A 137 -18.96 -21.15 10.38
C ASP A 137 -18.04 -19.96 10.16
N MET A 138 -17.08 -19.75 11.06
CA MET A 138 -16.07 -18.68 10.90
C MET A 138 -15.30 -18.84 9.59
N THR A 139 -14.79 -20.05 9.30
CA THR A 139 -14.01 -20.30 8.07
C THR A 139 -14.85 -20.15 6.82
N MET A 140 -16.12 -20.54 6.85
CA MET A 140 -17.06 -20.34 5.76
C MET A 140 -17.27 -18.85 5.48
N PHE A 141 -17.56 -18.05 6.50
CA PHE A 141 -17.72 -16.60 6.36
C PHE A 141 -16.42 -15.92 5.94
N LEU A 142 -15.28 -16.34 6.50
CA LEU A 142 -13.98 -15.82 6.12
C LEU A 142 -13.69 -16.07 4.64
N THR A 143 -13.93 -17.28 4.16
CA THR A 143 -13.73 -17.64 2.74
C THR A 143 -14.63 -16.82 1.82
N LEU A 144 -15.89 -16.58 2.21
CA LEU A 144 -16.81 -15.74 1.46
C LEU A 144 -16.31 -14.28 1.38
N VAL A 145 -15.91 -13.73 2.51
CA VAL A 145 -15.42 -12.34 2.62
C VAL A 145 -14.12 -12.15 1.85
N GLU A 146 -13.18 -13.09 1.96
CA GLU A 146 -11.91 -13.06 1.24
C GLU A 146 -12.10 -13.27 -0.28
N SER A 147 -13.03 -14.12 -0.70
CA SER A 147 -13.35 -14.31 -2.11
C SER A 147 -13.96 -13.04 -2.72
N ALA A 148 -14.87 -12.39 -2.02
CA ALA A 148 -15.48 -11.13 -2.46
C ALA A 148 -14.42 -10.02 -2.59
N LEU A 149 -13.51 -9.89 -1.61
CA LEU A 149 -12.41 -8.94 -1.68
C LEU A 149 -11.42 -9.31 -2.79
N GLY A 150 -11.09 -10.60 -2.94
CA GLY A 150 -10.16 -11.10 -3.94
C GLY A 150 -10.58 -10.72 -5.37
N VAL A 151 -11.86 -10.88 -5.70
CA VAL A 151 -12.42 -10.44 -6.99
C VAL A 151 -12.31 -8.93 -7.16
N TYR A 152 -12.66 -8.17 -6.13
CA TYR A 152 -12.60 -6.72 -6.18
C TYR A 152 -11.15 -6.20 -6.25
N MET A 153 -10.26 -6.75 -5.42
CA MET A 153 -8.84 -6.39 -5.42
C MET A 153 -8.14 -6.85 -6.70
N GLY A 154 -8.52 -7.99 -7.28
CA GLY A 154 -8.05 -8.42 -8.59
C GLY A 154 -8.31 -7.38 -9.66
N ASN A 155 -9.51 -6.83 -9.72
CA ASN A 155 -9.87 -5.76 -10.65
C ASN A 155 -9.09 -4.46 -10.38
N ILE A 156 -8.90 -4.08 -9.11
CA ILE A 156 -8.09 -2.92 -8.75
C ILE A 156 -6.63 -3.14 -9.15
N ILE A 157 -6.07 -4.30 -8.86
CA ILE A 157 -4.69 -4.64 -9.20
C ILE A 157 -4.52 -4.62 -10.72
N LEU A 158 -5.43 -5.21 -11.48
CA LEU A 158 -5.42 -5.14 -12.94
C LEU A 158 -5.47 -3.70 -13.43
N ALA A 159 -6.39 -2.89 -12.92
CA ALA A 159 -6.49 -1.47 -13.27
C ALA A 159 -5.26 -0.65 -12.86
N LEU A 160 -4.59 -1.05 -11.77
CA LEU A 160 -3.36 -0.40 -11.29
C LEU A 160 -2.13 -0.80 -12.13
N PHE A 161 -2.12 -2.03 -12.64
CA PHE A 161 -0.98 -2.61 -13.35
C PHE A 161 -1.21 -2.76 -14.84
N GLU A 162 -2.40 -2.44 -15.35
CA GLU A 162 -2.68 -2.40 -16.78
C GLU A 162 -1.85 -1.28 -17.41
N ILE A 163 -0.65 -1.66 -17.83
CA ILE A 163 0.19 -0.81 -18.65
C ILE A 163 -0.55 -0.74 -19.98
N LYS A 164 -1.16 0.41 -20.29
CA LYS A 164 -1.50 0.75 -21.66
C LYS A 164 -0.21 0.57 -22.46
N LYS A 165 -0.08 -0.55 -23.17
CA LYS A 165 0.81 -0.63 -24.32
C LYS A 165 0.26 0.40 -25.30
N GLU A 166 0.83 1.59 -25.28
CA GLU A 166 0.68 2.53 -26.38
C GLU A 166 1.39 1.87 -27.57
N ALA A 167 0.56 1.44 -28.55
CA ALA A 167 1.01 0.96 -29.85
C ALA A 167 1.57 2.13 -30.64
#